data_a263ff6d33dc03f103076fb6aa2f9a24
#
_entry.id   a263ff6d33dc03f103076fb6aa2f9a24
#
_cell.length_a   1.000
_cell.length_b   1.000
_cell.length_c   1.000
_cell.angle_alpha   90.00
_cell.angle_beta   90.00
_cell.angle_gamma   90.00
#
_symmetry.space_group_name_H-M   'P 1'
#
loop_
_entity.id
_entity.type
_entity.pdbx_description
1 polymer ?
#
loop_
_entity_poly.entity_id
_entity_poly.type
_entity_poly.pdbx_seq_one_letter_code
_entity_poly.pdbx_strand_id
1 'polypeptide(L)'
;VTHYPSLLRIAPLQGETTSSLICRIASRYGLEAKALRSCWHWRNHQPKHEGGACRADAEVLLNAAGRHLLAGLCGVEEGVLARALPSWGQEDAKLPAEEGGVPAAAWRIGSTVAGPVAFGCRLCAAGRTGTAVQVVRYAPRWERVCVRHGRWLLDADADADQPLDHLNVRHIPEVAAAQRRWTGVARQAVRAGAEPGRVFALAYAVVARWWDQAYGWERETIWPRRLHLVAGGDAGGELERWRIVGRDAVVFPEVVAVADALLDPGMAELVWVDSGAGRPRALPADGMFCRRLGERVGRAWLGPLVATDHGGPLIAWMGAVIRKRRGAGGPPGYADDPWWVRREHQPVTMAGRLRVLGKEKRAPGSGRMWRAAVPPEQRAQISSLVDGAQEQLIQLRGAQTGSSADVSQHLLRILSHSADLIEKALQHTVVAAVNAGVPPQDVVRWAKLPPGPLADALKAYQDAGDG
;
A
#
# COMPACT_ATOMS: atom_id res chain seq x y z
N VAL A 1 -19.59 27.22 -37.65
CA VAL A 1 -18.49 26.56 -36.91
C VAL A 1 -17.46 26.14 -37.93
N THR A 2 -16.37 26.91 -38.06
CA THR A 2 -15.26 26.63 -38.96
C THR A 2 -14.56 25.37 -38.45
N HIS A 3 -14.76 24.22 -39.11
CA HIS A 3 -13.97 23.03 -38.91
C HIS A 3 -12.52 23.35 -39.36
N TYR A 4 -11.64 23.57 -38.38
CA TYR A 4 -10.21 23.48 -38.66
C TYR A 4 -9.85 21.99 -38.76
N PRO A 5 -9.43 21.50 -39.94
CA PRO A 5 -8.95 20.11 -40.01
C PRO A 5 -7.74 20.00 -39.12
N SER A 6 -7.83 19.14 -38.11
CA SER A 6 -6.68 18.88 -37.26
C SER A 6 -5.61 18.23 -38.13
N LEU A 7 -4.46 18.84 -38.20
CA LEU A 7 -3.30 18.34 -38.95
C LEU A 7 -2.75 17.04 -38.33
N LEU A 8 -3.15 16.73 -37.09
CA LEU A 8 -2.65 15.58 -36.34
C LEU A 8 -3.81 14.85 -35.65
N ARG A 9 -3.98 13.58 -35.96
CA ARG A 9 -4.91 12.72 -35.24
C ARG A 9 -4.25 12.17 -33.97
N ILE A 10 -4.76 12.57 -32.80
CA ILE A 10 -4.24 12.15 -31.49
C ILE A 10 -5.35 11.37 -30.76
N ALA A 11 -5.38 10.06 -30.97
CA ALA A 11 -6.36 9.20 -30.34
C ALA A 11 -6.12 9.04 -28.83
N PRO A 12 -7.18 9.02 -27.99
CA PRO A 12 -7.04 8.72 -26.57
C PRO A 12 -6.66 7.25 -26.36
N LEU A 13 -6.05 6.94 -25.23
CA LEU A 13 -5.86 5.59 -24.75
C LEU A 13 -7.04 5.20 -23.85
N GLN A 14 -7.40 3.92 -23.84
CA GLN A 14 -8.50 3.43 -23.02
C GLN A 14 -8.27 3.70 -21.52
N GLY A 15 -9.23 4.38 -20.90
CA GLY A 15 -9.16 4.77 -19.49
C GLY A 15 -8.26 5.98 -19.21
N GLU A 16 -7.73 6.67 -20.21
CA GLU A 16 -6.88 7.84 -20.05
C GLU A 16 -7.64 8.98 -19.36
N THR A 17 -6.94 9.79 -18.54
CA THR A 17 -7.51 11.02 -17.99
C THR A 17 -7.53 12.12 -19.07
N THR A 18 -8.53 13.00 -19.03
CA THR A 18 -8.58 14.16 -19.95
C THR A 18 -7.35 15.05 -19.81
N SER A 19 -6.87 15.22 -18.58
CA SER A 19 -5.61 15.94 -18.31
C SER A 19 -4.42 15.33 -19.06
N SER A 20 -4.27 14.00 -19.01
CA SER A 20 -3.20 13.28 -19.70
C SER A 20 -3.29 13.45 -21.23
N LEU A 21 -4.49 13.34 -21.79
CA LEU A 21 -4.71 13.56 -23.23
C LEU A 21 -4.31 14.98 -23.62
N ILE A 22 -4.71 16.01 -22.88
CA ILE A 22 -4.33 17.41 -23.13
C ILE A 22 -2.81 17.58 -23.09
N CYS A 23 -2.12 16.96 -22.11
CA CYS A 23 -0.66 16.99 -22.05
C CYS A 23 -0.01 16.36 -23.30
N ARG A 24 -0.56 15.25 -23.81
CA ARG A 24 -0.07 14.61 -25.04
C ARG A 24 -0.31 15.45 -26.28
N ILE A 25 -1.47 16.10 -26.37
CA ILE A 25 -1.78 17.03 -27.45
C ILE A 25 -0.78 18.18 -27.42
N ALA A 26 -0.60 18.83 -26.28
CA ALA A 26 0.34 19.93 -26.12
C ALA A 26 1.76 19.52 -26.52
N SER A 27 2.26 18.40 -26.01
CA SER A 27 3.58 17.87 -26.35
C SER A 27 3.74 17.63 -27.87
N ARG A 28 2.69 17.16 -28.54
CA ARG A 28 2.73 16.93 -29.99
C ARG A 28 2.79 18.23 -30.81
N TYR A 29 2.25 19.33 -30.28
CA TYR A 29 2.34 20.65 -30.86
C TYR A 29 3.57 21.46 -30.37
N GLY A 30 4.46 20.85 -29.58
CA GLY A 30 5.63 21.53 -29.01
C GLY A 30 5.28 22.59 -27.96
N LEU A 31 4.11 22.45 -27.30
CA LEU A 31 3.60 23.38 -26.31
C LEU A 31 3.59 22.75 -24.91
N GLU A 32 3.64 23.60 -23.91
CA GLU A 32 3.25 23.15 -22.55
C GLU A 32 1.72 23.06 -22.45
N ALA A 33 1.24 22.11 -21.64
CA ALA A 33 -0.19 21.90 -21.43
C ALA A 33 -0.91 23.17 -20.92
N LYS A 34 -0.22 23.99 -20.10
CA LYS A 34 -0.72 25.29 -19.63
C LYS A 34 -0.87 26.29 -20.77
N ALA A 35 0.14 26.37 -21.65
CA ALA A 35 0.12 27.24 -22.79
C ALA A 35 -1.01 26.87 -23.77
N LEU A 36 -1.17 25.56 -24.04
CA LEU A 36 -2.25 25.05 -24.87
C LEU A 36 -3.62 25.47 -24.33
N ARG A 37 -3.87 25.30 -23.03
CA ARG A 37 -5.12 25.75 -22.41
C ARG A 37 -5.35 27.25 -22.48
N SER A 38 -4.30 28.05 -22.35
CA SER A 38 -4.38 29.50 -22.41
C SER A 38 -4.63 30.04 -23.84
N CYS A 39 -4.06 29.36 -24.86
CA CYS A 39 -4.24 29.72 -26.27
C CYS A 39 -5.68 29.60 -26.77
N TRP A 40 -6.50 28.79 -26.11
CA TRP A 40 -7.85 28.49 -26.59
C TRP A 40 -8.94 29.34 -25.97
N HIS A 41 -8.60 30.44 -25.32
CA HIS A 41 -9.54 31.30 -24.63
C HIS A 41 -10.49 30.56 -23.65
N TRP A 42 -10.00 29.49 -23.11
CA TRP A 42 -10.78 28.71 -22.15
C TRP A 42 -10.84 29.45 -20.82
N ARG A 43 -12.00 29.69 -20.32
CA ARG A 43 -12.14 30.20 -18.96
C ARG A 43 -11.66 29.18 -17.96
N ASN A 44 -10.68 29.60 -17.18
CA ASN A 44 -10.14 28.79 -16.10
C ASN A 44 -10.77 29.21 -14.78
N HIS A 45 -11.54 28.31 -14.19
CA HIS A 45 -12.06 28.45 -12.84
C HIS A 45 -11.16 27.68 -11.86
N GLN A 46 -9.89 28.03 -11.77
CA GLN A 46 -9.00 27.45 -10.77
C GLN A 46 -9.45 27.87 -9.36
N PRO A 47 -9.47 26.93 -8.40
CA PRO A 47 -9.56 27.30 -6.99
C PRO A 47 -8.41 28.27 -6.66
N LYS A 48 -8.70 29.34 -5.94
CA LYS A 48 -7.75 30.43 -5.63
C LYS A 48 -6.47 30.01 -4.88
N HIS A 49 -6.34 28.74 -4.49
CA HIS A 49 -5.27 28.23 -3.62
C HIS A 49 -4.38 27.14 -4.23
N GLU A 50 -4.61 26.73 -5.48
CA GLU A 50 -3.70 25.79 -6.15
C GLU A 50 -2.70 26.60 -7.01
N GLY A 51 -1.66 27.08 -6.33
CA GLY A 51 -0.47 27.60 -7.01
C GLY A 51 0.30 26.45 -7.65
N GLY A 52 0.59 26.52 -8.95
CA GLY A 52 1.65 25.75 -9.53
C GLY A 52 1.24 24.65 -10.49
N ALA A 53 2.08 23.65 -10.58
CA ALA A 53 1.98 22.52 -11.49
C ALA A 53 0.74 21.67 -11.22
N CYS A 54 0.05 21.32 -12.29
CA CYS A 54 -1.05 20.35 -12.22
C CYS A 54 -0.47 19.01 -11.73
N ARG A 55 -1.02 18.46 -10.65
CA ARG A 55 -0.60 17.13 -10.16
C ARG A 55 -0.86 16.09 -11.23
N ALA A 56 -0.05 15.05 -11.26
CA ALA A 56 -0.23 13.96 -12.22
C ALA A 56 -1.58 13.24 -12.07
N ASP A 57 -2.14 13.24 -10.84
CA ASP A 57 -3.46 12.69 -10.53
C ASP A 57 -4.63 13.69 -10.70
N ALA A 58 -4.37 14.90 -11.20
CA ALA A 58 -5.43 15.86 -11.45
C ALA A 58 -6.21 15.52 -12.71
N GLU A 59 -7.51 15.85 -12.71
CA GLU A 59 -8.38 15.69 -13.86
C GLU A 59 -8.79 17.06 -14.40
N VAL A 60 -8.98 17.15 -15.72
CA VAL A 60 -9.54 18.32 -16.38
C VAL A 60 -11.00 18.01 -16.74
N LEU A 61 -11.91 18.71 -16.10
CA LEU A 61 -13.34 18.66 -16.37
C LEU A 61 -13.70 19.74 -17.38
N LEU A 62 -14.53 19.39 -18.37
CA LEU A 62 -14.90 20.23 -19.49
C LEU A 62 -16.40 20.42 -19.56
N ASN A 63 -16.87 21.63 -19.92
CA ASN A 63 -18.26 21.81 -20.36
C ASN A 63 -18.46 21.27 -21.79
N ALA A 64 -19.69 21.28 -22.30
CA ALA A 64 -20.04 20.75 -23.62
C ALA A 64 -19.22 21.43 -24.76
N ALA A 65 -19.09 22.76 -24.74
CA ALA A 65 -18.30 23.50 -25.73
C ALA A 65 -16.81 23.15 -25.66
N GLY A 66 -16.25 22.96 -24.44
CA GLY A 66 -14.88 22.52 -24.24
C GLY A 66 -14.63 21.11 -24.76
N ARG A 67 -15.58 20.18 -24.58
CA ARG A 67 -15.51 18.81 -25.15
C ARG A 67 -15.48 18.85 -26.68
N HIS A 68 -16.40 19.62 -27.27
CA HIS A 68 -16.44 19.79 -28.73
C HIS A 68 -15.12 20.35 -29.28
N LEU A 69 -14.59 21.39 -28.63
CA LEU A 69 -13.30 21.97 -29.02
C LEU A 69 -12.15 20.96 -28.90
N LEU A 70 -12.07 20.21 -27.81
CA LEU A 70 -11.03 19.17 -27.62
C LEU A 70 -11.14 18.06 -28.69
N ALA A 71 -12.35 17.64 -29.05
CA ALA A 71 -12.58 16.68 -30.12
C ALA A 71 -12.04 17.19 -31.48
N GLY A 72 -12.30 18.46 -31.80
CA GLY A 72 -11.75 19.12 -32.99
C GLY A 72 -10.22 19.13 -32.97
N LEU A 73 -9.60 19.46 -31.84
CA LEU A 73 -8.15 19.54 -31.71
C LEU A 73 -7.43 18.19 -31.84
N CYS A 74 -8.01 17.11 -31.31
CA CYS A 74 -7.42 15.78 -31.48
C CYS A 74 -7.80 15.11 -32.80
N GLY A 75 -8.70 15.69 -33.59
CA GLY A 75 -9.21 15.08 -34.83
C GLY A 75 -9.90 13.72 -34.59
N VAL A 76 -10.62 13.61 -33.47
CA VAL A 76 -11.27 12.37 -33.03
C VAL A 76 -12.72 12.68 -32.67
N GLU A 77 -13.65 11.86 -33.14
CA GLU A 77 -15.07 12.01 -32.82
C GLU A 77 -15.34 11.96 -31.31
N GLU A 78 -16.27 12.79 -30.83
CA GLU A 78 -16.65 12.84 -29.41
C GLU A 78 -17.08 11.48 -28.84
N GLY A 79 -17.78 10.68 -29.66
CA GLY A 79 -18.18 9.33 -29.25
C GLY A 79 -17.00 8.37 -28.98
N VAL A 80 -15.87 8.57 -29.65
CA VAL A 80 -14.63 7.81 -29.36
C VAL A 80 -13.99 8.31 -28.08
N LEU A 81 -13.97 9.63 -27.88
CA LEU A 81 -13.45 10.23 -26.63
C LEU A 81 -14.29 9.80 -25.43
N ALA A 82 -15.62 9.81 -25.55
CA ALA A 82 -16.55 9.38 -24.50
C ALA A 82 -16.34 7.92 -24.06
N ARG A 83 -16.00 7.04 -25.01
CA ARG A 83 -15.70 5.62 -24.67
C ARG A 83 -14.32 5.43 -24.06
N ALA A 84 -13.37 6.29 -24.38
CA ALA A 84 -11.98 6.13 -23.94
C ALA A 84 -11.66 6.88 -22.65
N LEU A 85 -12.32 8.02 -22.41
CA LEU A 85 -12.05 8.92 -21.28
C LEU A 85 -13.17 8.80 -20.23
N PRO A 86 -12.93 8.17 -19.07
CA PRO A 86 -13.98 7.92 -18.08
C PRO A 86 -14.62 9.19 -17.48
N SER A 87 -13.91 10.31 -17.51
CA SER A 87 -14.40 11.62 -17.03
C SER A 87 -15.16 12.43 -18.08
N TRP A 88 -15.20 11.97 -19.35
CA TRP A 88 -15.73 12.75 -20.47
C TRP A 88 -17.19 13.17 -20.31
N GLY A 89 -18.05 12.27 -19.84
CA GLY A 89 -19.48 12.52 -19.65
C GLY A 89 -19.85 13.17 -18.32
N GLN A 90 -18.88 13.45 -17.47
CA GLN A 90 -19.17 14.04 -16.18
C GLN A 90 -19.34 15.56 -16.31
N GLU A 91 -20.59 16.01 -16.17
CA GLU A 91 -20.90 17.42 -16.17
C GLU A 91 -20.50 18.06 -14.85
N ASP A 92 -19.76 19.16 -14.92
CA ASP A 92 -19.47 19.98 -13.77
C ASP A 92 -20.44 21.17 -13.74
N ALA A 93 -21.42 21.12 -12.87
CA ALA A 93 -22.41 22.20 -12.68
C ALA A 93 -21.78 23.57 -12.30
N LYS A 94 -20.48 23.57 -11.96
CA LYS A 94 -19.73 24.80 -11.66
C LYS A 94 -19.14 25.47 -12.90
N LEU A 95 -19.17 24.81 -14.06
CA LEU A 95 -18.66 25.35 -15.30
C LEU A 95 -19.78 26.09 -16.04
N PRO A 96 -19.57 27.36 -16.45
CA PRO A 96 -20.58 28.07 -17.20
C PRO A 96 -20.80 27.39 -18.55
N ALA A 97 -22.06 27.29 -18.96
CA ALA A 97 -22.45 26.75 -20.26
C ALA A 97 -22.35 27.82 -21.34
N GLU A 98 -22.64 29.07 -21.00
CA GLU A 98 -22.73 30.19 -21.92
C GLU A 98 -22.13 31.47 -21.35
N GLU A 99 -21.65 32.32 -22.22
CA GLU A 99 -21.22 33.68 -21.91
C GLU A 99 -21.84 34.66 -22.91
N GLY A 100 -22.68 35.56 -22.41
CA GLY A 100 -23.37 36.51 -23.27
C GLY A 100 -24.27 35.86 -24.33
N GLY A 101 -24.82 34.66 -24.04
CA GLY A 101 -25.66 33.90 -24.98
C GLY A 101 -24.90 33.09 -26.02
N VAL A 102 -23.57 33.02 -25.93
CA VAL A 102 -22.73 32.20 -26.82
C VAL A 102 -22.10 31.05 -26.04
N PRO A 103 -22.16 29.79 -26.54
CA PRO A 103 -21.47 28.69 -25.93
C PRO A 103 -19.97 28.96 -25.82
N ALA A 104 -19.46 29.09 -24.60
CA ALA A 104 -18.05 29.32 -24.33
C ALA A 104 -17.39 28.05 -23.79
N ALA A 105 -16.26 27.66 -24.39
CA ALA A 105 -15.50 26.53 -23.87
C ALA A 105 -14.91 26.88 -22.50
N ALA A 106 -15.17 26.03 -21.53
CA ALA A 106 -14.67 26.19 -20.17
C ALA A 106 -14.08 24.89 -19.64
N TRP A 107 -13.11 25.02 -18.76
CA TRP A 107 -12.44 23.89 -18.11
C TRP A 107 -12.11 24.21 -16.65
N ARG A 108 -12.01 23.18 -15.86
CA ARG A 108 -11.59 23.28 -14.46
C ARG A 108 -10.68 22.08 -14.11
N ILE A 109 -9.64 22.35 -13.33
CA ILE A 109 -8.87 21.28 -12.70
C ILE A 109 -9.65 20.79 -11.46
N GLY A 110 -9.80 19.47 -11.34
CA GLY A 110 -10.44 18.81 -10.23
C GLY A 110 -9.67 17.57 -9.80
N SER A 111 -10.16 16.93 -8.74
CA SER A 111 -9.71 15.59 -8.39
C SER A 111 -10.24 14.56 -9.40
N THR A 112 -9.59 13.40 -9.45
CA THR A 112 -10.04 12.28 -10.27
C THR A 112 -11.44 11.82 -9.82
N VAL A 113 -12.36 11.73 -10.76
CA VAL A 113 -13.78 11.50 -10.49
C VAL A 113 -14.22 10.06 -10.73
N ALA A 114 -13.50 9.31 -11.56
CA ALA A 114 -13.85 7.94 -11.93
C ALA A 114 -13.03 6.87 -11.16
N GLY A 115 -12.27 7.26 -10.16
CA GLY A 115 -11.52 6.33 -9.30
C GLY A 115 -10.00 6.61 -9.26
N PRO A 116 -9.23 5.65 -8.75
CA PRO A 116 -7.78 5.79 -8.63
C PRO A 116 -7.11 5.80 -10.00
N VAL A 117 -6.01 6.55 -10.09
CA VAL A 117 -5.23 6.69 -11.33
C VAL A 117 -3.83 6.09 -11.19
N ALA A 118 -3.31 5.61 -12.29
CA ALA A 118 -1.96 5.09 -12.43
C ALA A 118 -1.29 5.61 -13.68
N PHE A 119 0.03 5.56 -13.71
CA PHE A 119 0.75 5.72 -14.96
C PHE A 119 0.44 4.57 -15.91
N GLY A 120 0.28 4.89 -17.20
CA GLY A 120 0.13 3.90 -18.26
C GLY A 120 1.48 3.31 -18.65
N CYS A 121 1.46 2.13 -19.27
CA CYS A 121 2.68 1.54 -19.80
C CYS A 121 3.18 2.32 -21.02
N ARG A 122 4.36 2.94 -20.92
CA ARG A 122 4.98 3.73 -22.02
C ARG A 122 5.17 2.91 -23.30
N LEU A 123 5.45 1.62 -23.18
CA LEU A 123 5.61 0.73 -24.35
C LEU A 123 4.27 0.47 -25.05
N CYS A 124 3.16 0.37 -24.30
CA CYS A 124 1.82 0.31 -24.89
C CYS A 124 1.45 1.65 -25.53
N ALA A 125 1.79 2.77 -24.91
CA ALA A 125 1.59 4.10 -25.48
C ALA A 125 2.39 4.26 -26.76
N ALA A 126 3.68 3.90 -26.78
CA ALA A 126 4.52 3.94 -27.97
C ALA A 126 3.96 3.14 -29.14
N GLY A 127 3.46 1.92 -28.87
CA GLY A 127 2.85 1.08 -29.90
C GLY A 127 1.57 1.66 -30.51
N ARG A 128 0.88 2.58 -29.80
CA ARG A 128 -0.34 3.20 -30.27
C ARG A 128 -0.16 4.63 -30.82
N THR A 129 0.81 5.35 -30.29
CA THR A 129 1.01 6.79 -30.61
C THR A 129 2.28 7.05 -31.39
N GLY A 130 3.10 6.03 -31.63
CA GLY A 130 4.41 6.15 -32.27
C GLY A 130 5.52 6.71 -31.36
N THR A 131 5.18 7.15 -30.14
CA THR A 131 6.13 7.77 -29.20
C THR A 131 5.91 7.23 -27.78
N ALA A 132 7.02 7.04 -27.04
CA ALA A 132 6.99 6.57 -25.64
C ALA A 132 6.63 7.73 -24.70
N VAL A 133 5.37 8.16 -24.72
CA VAL A 133 4.87 9.24 -23.86
C VAL A 133 4.37 8.72 -22.51
N GLN A 134 4.51 9.55 -21.49
CA GLN A 134 3.86 9.30 -20.23
C GLN A 134 2.35 9.52 -20.36
N VAL A 135 1.58 8.59 -19.82
CA VAL A 135 0.12 8.61 -19.83
C VAL A 135 -0.37 8.35 -18.42
N VAL A 136 -1.38 9.07 -18.00
CA VAL A 136 -2.10 8.79 -16.75
C VAL A 136 -3.48 8.23 -17.11
N ARG A 137 -3.85 7.14 -16.47
CA ARG A 137 -5.12 6.47 -16.73
C ARG A 137 -5.82 6.07 -15.45
N TYR A 138 -7.13 6.02 -15.50
CA TYR A 138 -7.92 5.37 -14.47
C TYR A 138 -7.62 3.86 -14.47
N ALA A 139 -7.15 3.36 -13.35
CA ALA A 139 -6.88 1.95 -13.17
C ALA A 139 -7.04 1.59 -11.69
N PRO A 140 -7.86 0.60 -11.38
CA PRO A 140 -7.96 0.10 -10.02
C PRO A 140 -6.62 -0.53 -9.57
N ARG A 141 -6.43 -0.65 -8.26
CA ARG A 141 -5.15 -1.15 -7.70
C ARG A 141 -4.81 -2.58 -8.10
N TRP A 142 -5.78 -3.36 -8.51
CA TRP A 142 -5.59 -4.74 -9.00
C TRP A 142 -5.29 -4.84 -10.50
N GLU A 143 -5.24 -3.72 -11.22
CA GLU A 143 -4.88 -3.66 -12.65
C GLU A 143 -3.55 -2.95 -12.87
N ARG A 144 -2.57 -3.20 -12.01
CA ARG A 144 -1.26 -2.52 -12.05
C ARG A 144 -0.23 -3.22 -12.92
N VAL A 145 -0.51 -4.40 -13.46
CA VAL A 145 0.45 -5.15 -14.24
C VAL A 145 0.17 -5.04 -15.73
N CYS A 146 1.08 -4.45 -16.50
CA CYS A 146 1.11 -4.61 -17.93
C CYS A 146 1.71 -5.98 -18.28
N VAL A 147 0.87 -7.00 -18.41
CA VAL A 147 1.31 -8.39 -18.66
C VAL A 147 2.11 -8.52 -19.96
N ARG A 148 1.74 -7.72 -21.01
CA ARG A 148 2.45 -7.73 -22.30
C ARG A 148 3.92 -7.32 -22.19
N HIS A 149 4.20 -6.31 -21.35
CA HIS A 149 5.53 -5.71 -21.26
C HIS A 149 6.25 -6.01 -19.93
N GLY A 150 5.63 -6.79 -19.03
CA GLY A 150 6.23 -7.11 -17.72
C GLY A 150 6.52 -5.84 -16.90
N ARG A 151 5.56 -4.92 -16.84
CA ARG A 151 5.71 -3.66 -16.11
C ARG A 151 4.65 -3.56 -15.03
N TRP A 152 5.08 -3.18 -13.83
CA TRP A 152 4.19 -2.74 -12.75
C TRP A 152 4.00 -1.24 -12.86
N LEU A 153 2.75 -0.80 -12.97
CA LEU A 153 2.37 0.60 -13.17
C LEU A 153 2.19 1.26 -11.81
N LEU A 154 2.92 2.34 -11.55
CA LEU A 154 2.88 3.06 -10.29
C LEU A 154 1.63 3.95 -10.19
N ASP A 155 1.21 4.25 -8.96
CA ASP A 155 0.16 5.23 -8.71
C ASP A 155 0.61 6.61 -9.19
N ALA A 156 -0.28 7.33 -9.87
CA ALA A 156 -0.01 8.69 -10.36
C ALA A 156 -0.30 9.78 -9.31
N ASP A 157 -0.53 9.39 -8.06
CA ASP A 157 -0.75 10.27 -6.91
C ASP A 157 0.56 10.83 -6.32
N ALA A 158 1.69 10.35 -6.82
CA ALA A 158 3.01 10.80 -6.40
C ALA A 158 3.32 12.19 -6.94
N ASP A 159 4.09 12.96 -6.18
CA ASP A 159 4.58 14.27 -6.58
C ASP A 159 5.25 14.21 -7.98
N ALA A 160 5.09 15.29 -8.75
CA ALA A 160 5.61 15.41 -10.10
C ALA A 160 7.14 15.19 -10.22
N ASP A 161 7.86 15.23 -9.10
CA ASP A 161 9.30 15.00 -9.01
C ASP A 161 9.70 13.50 -9.04
N GLN A 162 8.74 12.57 -9.14
CA GLN A 162 9.08 11.16 -9.24
C GLN A 162 9.42 10.76 -10.68
N PRO A 163 10.69 10.38 -10.95
CA PRO A 163 11.12 10.01 -12.30
C PRO A 163 10.58 8.65 -12.76
N LEU A 164 9.95 7.87 -11.84
CA LEU A 164 9.49 6.52 -12.11
C LEU A 164 7.98 6.48 -12.31
N ASP A 165 7.55 5.95 -13.44
CA ASP A 165 6.15 5.69 -13.76
C ASP A 165 5.81 4.18 -13.75
N HIS A 166 6.82 3.32 -13.76
CA HIS A 166 6.65 1.87 -13.71
C HIS A 166 7.91 1.16 -13.20
N LEU A 167 7.73 -0.09 -12.72
CA LEU A 167 8.81 -0.98 -12.33
C LEU A 167 8.94 -2.14 -13.32
N ASN A 168 10.15 -2.66 -13.49
CA ASN A 168 10.37 -3.84 -14.31
C ASN A 168 10.10 -5.12 -13.48
N VAL A 169 9.07 -5.86 -13.85
CA VAL A 169 8.70 -7.13 -13.18
C VAL A 169 8.80 -8.33 -14.10
N ARG A 170 9.54 -8.21 -15.22
CA ARG A 170 9.75 -9.32 -16.17
C ARG A 170 10.41 -10.53 -15.52
N HIS A 171 11.31 -10.28 -14.59
CA HIS A 171 12.06 -11.33 -13.89
C HIS A 171 11.30 -11.89 -12.66
N ILE A 172 10.06 -11.47 -12.47
CA ILE A 172 9.17 -11.94 -11.41
C ILE A 172 7.87 -12.47 -12.05
N PRO A 173 7.92 -13.67 -12.66
CA PRO A 173 6.78 -14.22 -13.40
C PRO A 173 5.53 -14.41 -12.55
N GLU A 174 5.69 -14.57 -11.22
CA GLU A 174 4.61 -14.70 -10.26
C GLU A 174 3.68 -13.48 -10.24
N VAL A 175 4.23 -12.27 -10.48
CA VAL A 175 3.42 -11.03 -10.54
C VAL A 175 2.49 -11.06 -11.74
N ALA A 176 2.97 -11.46 -12.91
CA ALA A 176 2.14 -11.58 -14.10
C ALA A 176 1.13 -12.74 -13.98
N ALA A 177 1.52 -13.85 -13.35
CA ALA A 177 0.63 -14.96 -13.06
C ALA A 177 -0.49 -14.56 -12.09
N ALA A 178 -0.17 -13.80 -11.05
CA ALA A 178 -1.14 -13.27 -10.10
C ALA A 178 -2.15 -12.33 -10.78
N GLN A 179 -1.71 -11.47 -11.72
CA GLN A 179 -2.61 -10.61 -12.47
C GLN A 179 -3.62 -11.42 -13.29
N ARG A 180 -3.18 -12.50 -13.93
CA ARG A 180 -4.10 -13.40 -14.65
C ARG A 180 -5.05 -14.12 -13.70
N ARG A 181 -4.56 -14.61 -12.57
CA ARG A 181 -5.37 -15.29 -11.53
C ARG A 181 -6.43 -14.37 -10.95
N TRP A 182 -6.12 -13.07 -10.77
CA TRP A 182 -7.06 -12.09 -10.23
C TRP A 182 -8.40 -12.06 -10.98
N THR A 183 -8.40 -12.24 -12.30
CA THR A 183 -9.65 -12.30 -13.08
C THR A 183 -10.57 -13.43 -12.60
N GLY A 184 -10.03 -14.56 -12.19
CA GLY A 184 -10.77 -15.67 -11.59
C GLY A 184 -11.31 -15.33 -10.21
N VAL A 185 -10.44 -14.75 -9.36
CA VAL A 185 -10.76 -14.30 -8.00
C VAL A 185 -11.86 -13.24 -8.00
N ALA A 186 -11.77 -12.25 -8.89
CA ALA A 186 -12.81 -11.23 -9.03
C ALA A 186 -14.18 -11.82 -9.39
N ARG A 187 -14.22 -12.80 -10.33
CA ARG A 187 -15.46 -13.51 -10.68
C ARG A 187 -16.01 -14.34 -9.50
N GLN A 188 -15.12 -14.92 -8.70
CA GLN A 188 -15.52 -15.66 -7.50
C GLN A 188 -16.09 -14.70 -6.44
N ALA A 189 -15.49 -13.51 -6.26
CA ALA A 189 -16.01 -12.48 -5.36
C ALA A 189 -17.44 -12.09 -5.72
N VAL A 190 -17.71 -11.80 -7.01
CA VAL A 190 -19.07 -11.47 -7.49
C VAL A 190 -20.04 -12.61 -7.20
N ARG A 191 -19.67 -13.87 -7.47
CA ARG A 191 -20.51 -15.03 -7.16
C ARG A 191 -20.79 -15.22 -5.67
N ALA A 192 -19.85 -14.81 -4.82
CA ALA A 192 -20.00 -14.79 -3.35
C ALA A 192 -20.77 -13.56 -2.83
N GLY A 193 -21.29 -12.71 -3.72
CA GLY A 193 -21.99 -11.47 -3.35
C GLY A 193 -21.07 -10.37 -2.79
N ALA A 194 -19.78 -10.46 -3.07
CA ALA A 194 -18.78 -9.47 -2.62
C ALA A 194 -18.31 -8.59 -3.79
N GLU A 195 -18.06 -7.33 -3.50
CA GLU A 195 -17.43 -6.42 -4.47
C GLU A 195 -15.93 -6.75 -4.60
N PRO A 196 -15.41 -7.05 -5.82
CA PRO A 196 -14.00 -7.42 -6.02
C PRO A 196 -13.00 -6.41 -5.44
N GLY A 197 -13.32 -5.12 -5.54
CA GLY A 197 -12.50 -4.05 -5.00
C GLY A 197 -12.34 -4.10 -3.48
N ARG A 198 -13.39 -4.47 -2.76
CA ARG A 198 -13.37 -4.61 -1.30
C ARG A 198 -12.60 -5.83 -0.85
N VAL A 199 -12.78 -6.95 -1.58
CA VAL A 199 -11.99 -8.17 -1.35
C VAL A 199 -10.50 -7.90 -1.55
N PHE A 200 -10.15 -7.19 -2.63
CA PHE A 200 -8.78 -6.79 -2.89
C PHE A 200 -8.24 -5.87 -1.78
N ALA A 201 -9.00 -4.86 -1.37
CA ALA A 201 -8.60 -3.90 -0.34
C ALA A 201 -8.29 -4.58 1.00
N LEU A 202 -9.12 -5.56 1.39
CA LEU A 202 -8.88 -6.35 2.60
C LEU A 202 -7.61 -7.19 2.49
N ALA A 203 -7.48 -7.97 1.41
CA ALA A 203 -6.30 -8.80 1.18
C ALA A 203 -5.02 -7.96 1.13
N TYR A 204 -5.07 -6.79 0.49
CA TYR A 204 -3.95 -5.87 0.43
C TYR A 204 -3.60 -5.29 1.82
N ALA A 205 -4.59 -4.91 2.62
CA ALA A 205 -4.37 -4.44 4.00
C ALA A 205 -3.69 -5.51 4.86
N VAL A 206 -4.14 -6.76 4.75
CA VAL A 206 -3.56 -7.91 5.46
C VAL A 206 -2.09 -8.11 5.07
N VAL A 207 -1.80 -8.20 3.76
CA VAL A 207 -0.43 -8.47 3.30
C VAL A 207 0.50 -7.28 3.52
N ALA A 208 0.01 -6.03 3.41
CA ALA A 208 0.79 -4.85 3.72
C ALA A 208 1.23 -4.83 5.20
N ARG A 209 0.34 -5.23 6.10
CA ARG A 209 0.68 -5.36 7.52
C ARG A 209 1.71 -6.47 7.77
N TRP A 210 1.58 -7.61 7.09
CA TRP A 210 2.59 -8.67 7.15
C TRP A 210 3.95 -8.20 6.61
N TRP A 211 3.96 -7.41 5.53
CA TRP A 211 5.18 -6.82 5.02
C TRP A 211 5.89 -5.97 6.09
N ASP A 212 5.15 -5.12 6.79
CA ASP A 212 5.71 -4.25 7.81
C ASP A 212 6.25 -5.05 9.02
N GLN A 213 5.60 -6.16 9.37
CA GLN A 213 6.00 -7.06 10.46
C GLN A 213 7.14 -8.00 10.05
N ALA A 214 7.05 -8.62 8.87
CA ALA A 214 7.95 -9.69 8.44
C ALA A 214 9.29 -9.22 7.88
N TYR A 215 9.43 -7.95 7.60
CA TYR A 215 10.64 -7.44 6.96
C TYR A 215 11.93 -7.66 7.77
N GLY A 216 11.81 -7.93 9.06
CA GLY A 216 12.91 -8.30 9.95
C GLY A 216 13.20 -9.80 10.05
N TRP A 217 12.35 -10.62 9.47
CA TRP A 217 12.40 -12.06 9.72
C TRP A 217 13.33 -12.73 8.73
N GLU A 218 14.32 -13.43 9.23
CA GLU A 218 15.28 -14.22 8.43
C GLU A 218 14.58 -15.30 7.58
N ARG A 219 13.37 -15.70 7.98
CA ARG A 219 12.55 -16.70 7.27
C ARG A 219 11.94 -16.20 5.96
N GLU A 220 11.85 -14.87 5.76
CA GLU A 220 11.32 -14.31 4.53
C GLU A 220 12.45 -14.02 3.55
N THR A 221 12.62 -14.88 2.57
CA THR A 221 13.66 -14.77 1.56
C THR A 221 13.14 -14.36 0.18
N ILE A 222 11.83 -14.51 -0.06
CA ILE A 222 11.24 -14.31 -1.38
C ILE A 222 10.99 -12.82 -1.65
N TRP A 223 10.45 -12.09 -0.70
CA TRP A 223 10.22 -10.65 -0.86
C TRP A 223 11.50 -9.84 -1.03
N PRO A 224 12.55 -10.03 -0.22
CA PRO A 224 13.84 -9.39 -0.46
C PRO A 224 14.41 -9.71 -1.84
N ARG A 225 14.38 -10.98 -2.27
CA ARG A 225 14.84 -11.39 -3.61
C ARG A 225 14.06 -10.68 -4.72
N ARG A 226 12.72 -10.65 -4.65
CA ARG A 226 11.89 -9.93 -5.62
C ARG A 226 12.19 -8.45 -5.62
N LEU A 227 12.45 -7.85 -4.44
CA LEU A 227 12.78 -6.44 -4.32
C LEU A 227 14.07 -6.09 -5.04
N HIS A 228 15.13 -6.90 -4.90
CA HIS A 228 16.36 -6.74 -5.65
C HIS A 228 16.14 -6.86 -7.17
N LEU A 229 15.31 -7.81 -7.62
CA LEU A 229 14.98 -7.95 -9.04
C LEU A 229 14.24 -6.72 -9.58
N VAL A 230 13.32 -6.13 -8.81
CA VAL A 230 12.62 -4.88 -9.19
C VAL A 230 13.57 -3.70 -9.27
N ALA A 231 14.59 -3.66 -8.41
CA ALA A 231 15.62 -2.64 -8.40
C ALA A 231 16.68 -2.78 -9.51
N GLY A 232 16.58 -3.82 -10.34
CA GLY A 232 17.50 -4.06 -11.45
C GLY A 232 18.60 -5.07 -11.14
N GLY A 233 18.47 -5.82 -10.06
CA GLY A 233 19.41 -6.88 -9.62
C GLY A 233 19.97 -6.64 -8.23
N ASP A 234 20.29 -5.40 -7.88
CA ASP A 234 20.71 -5.02 -6.53
C ASP A 234 20.08 -3.69 -6.12
N ALA A 235 19.42 -3.69 -4.97
CA ALA A 235 18.85 -2.48 -4.39
C ALA A 235 19.91 -1.60 -3.68
N GLY A 236 21.06 -2.18 -3.33
CA GLY A 236 22.24 -1.49 -2.77
C GLY A 236 21.91 -0.50 -1.64
N GLY A 237 22.56 0.65 -1.68
CA GLY A 237 22.36 1.73 -0.69
C GLY A 237 20.98 2.40 -0.74
N GLU A 238 20.16 2.12 -1.76
CA GLU A 238 18.78 2.64 -1.89
C GLU A 238 17.69 1.65 -1.46
N LEU A 239 18.06 0.59 -0.74
CA LEU A 239 17.13 -0.48 -0.35
C LEU A 239 15.82 0.05 0.28
N GLU A 240 15.92 1.03 1.17
CA GLU A 240 14.73 1.59 1.83
C GLU A 240 13.79 2.33 0.86
N ARG A 241 14.34 3.03 -0.10
CA ARG A 241 13.53 3.64 -1.17
C ARG A 241 12.83 2.56 -2.00
N TRP A 242 13.56 1.51 -2.38
CA TRP A 242 12.99 0.39 -3.13
C TRP A 242 11.94 -0.38 -2.33
N ARG A 243 12.12 -0.52 -1.01
CA ARG A 243 11.09 -1.09 -0.12
C ARG A 243 9.77 -0.33 -0.19
N ILE A 244 9.82 0.98 -0.31
CA ILE A 244 8.63 1.82 -0.40
C ILE A 244 8.00 1.72 -1.80
N VAL A 245 8.81 1.92 -2.84
CA VAL A 245 8.34 1.98 -4.23
C VAL A 245 7.97 0.60 -4.76
N GLY A 246 8.75 -0.43 -4.45
CA GLY A 246 8.58 -1.80 -4.95
C GLY A 246 7.60 -2.66 -4.15
N ARG A 247 7.21 -2.27 -2.93
CA ARG A 247 6.39 -3.09 -2.03
C ARG A 247 5.19 -3.71 -2.73
N ASP A 248 4.38 -2.89 -3.33
CA ASP A 248 3.08 -3.30 -3.86
C ASP A 248 3.23 -4.29 -5.03
N ALA A 249 4.28 -4.15 -5.85
CA ALA A 249 4.62 -5.10 -6.90
C ALA A 249 5.13 -6.44 -6.33
N VAL A 250 5.98 -6.36 -5.31
CA VAL A 250 6.63 -7.53 -4.69
C VAL A 250 5.63 -8.43 -3.98
N VAL A 251 4.67 -7.83 -3.26
CA VAL A 251 3.67 -8.57 -2.46
C VAL A 251 2.39 -8.92 -3.23
N PHE A 252 2.23 -8.44 -4.45
CA PHE A 252 0.99 -8.63 -5.24
C PHE A 252 0.57 -10.10 -5.39
N PRO A 253 1.47 -11.07 -5.63
CA PRO A 253 1.10 -12.48 -5.67
C PRO A 253 0.44 -12.98 -4.39
N GLU A 254 0.94 -12.56 -3.24
CA GLU A 254 0.41 -12.92 -1.94
C GLU A 254 -0.96 -12.23 -1.69
N VAL A 255 -1.12 -10.98 -2.13
CA VAL A 255 -2.43 -10.29 -2.06
C VAL A 255 -3.51 -11.07 -2.81
N VAL A 256 -3.20 -11.52 -4.03
CA VAL A 256 -4.15 -12.33 -4.83
C VAL A 256 -4.41 -13.69 -4.17
N ALA A 257 -3.38 -14.32 -3.60
CA ALA A 257 -3.54 -15.60 -2.90
C ALA A 257 -4.37 -15.47 -1.62
N VAL A 258 -4.20 -14.40 -0.85
CA VAL A 258 -5.02 -14.09 0.32
C VAL A 258 -6.47 -13.83 -0.09
N ALA A 259 -6.71 -13.01 -1.11
CA ALA A 259 -8.05 -12.74 -1.62
C ALA A 259 -8.79 -14.02 -2.01
N ASP A 260 -8.11 -14.91 -2.73
CA ASP A 260 -8.64 -16.23 -3.12
C ASP A 260 -8.93 -17.12 -1.91
N ALA A 261 -8.03 -17.14 -0.92
CA ALA A 261 -8.20 -17.90 0.31
C ALA A 261 -9.41 -17.41 1.14
N LEU A 262 -9.56 -16.09 1.30
CA LEU A 262 -10.65 -15.51 2.09
C LEU A 262 -12.03 -15.68 1.44
N LEU A 263 -12.08 -15.88 0.12
CA LEU A 263 -13.30 -16.20 -0.61
C LEU A 263 -13.70 -17.69 -0.54
N ASP A 264 -12.80 -18.55 -0.05
CA ASP A 264 -13.10 -19.97 0.11
C ASP A 264 -13.97 -20.22 1.36
N PRO A 265 -15.19 -20.76 1.20
CA PRO A 265 -16.04 -21.11 2.35
C PRO A 265 -15.36 -22.03 3.36
N GLY A 266 -14.47 -22.92 2.89
CA GLY A 266 -13.70 -23.81 3.77
C GLY A 266 -12.79 -23.06 4.73
N MET A 267 -12.25 -21.91 4.34
CA MET A 267 -11.44 -21.06 5.24
C MET A 267 -12.29 -20.44 6.35
N ALA A 268 -13.51 -20.02 6.04
CA ALA A 268 -14.46 -19.51 7.04
C ALA A 268 -14.85 -20.63 8.03
N GLU A 269 -14.98 -21.87 7.56
CA GLU A 269 -15.26 -23.02 8.41
C GLU A 269 -14.11 -23.30 9.38
N LEU A 270 -12.85 -23.24 8.91
CA LEU A 270 -11.68 -23.40 9.78
C LEU A 270 -11.60 -22.34 10.87
N VAL A 271 -11.98 -21.08 10.57
CA VAL A 271 -12.07 -20.01 11.59
C VAL A 271 -13.08 -20.41 12.68
N TRP A 272 -14.22 -20.94 12.28
CA TRP A 272 -15.25 -21.38 13.23
C TRP A 272 -14.76 -22.52 14.13
N VAL A 273 -14.13 -23.53 13.55
CA VAL A 273 -13.59 -24.68 14.28
C VAL A 273 -12.50 -24.24 15.25
N ASP A 274 -11.50 -23.48 14.78
CA ASP A 274 -10.37 -23.04 15.60
C ASP A 274 -10.79 -22.05 16.71
N SER A 275 -11.92 -21.33 16.53
CA SER A 275 -12.45 -20.43 17.56
C SER A 275 -13.15 -21.12 18.73
N GLY A 276 -13.30 -22.46 18.68
CA GLY A 276 -13.95 -23.24 19.73
C GLY A 276 -15.44 -22.93 19.88
N ALA A 277 -16.15 -22.88 18.73
CA ALA A 277 -17.61 -22.76 18.63
C ALA A 277 -18.23 -21.57 19.39
N GLY A 278 -17.49 -20.47 19.52
CA GLY A 278 -18.25 -19.37 20.02
C GLY A 278 -17.63 -18.23 20.77
N ARG A 279 -16.39 -18.21 21.07
CA ARG A 279 -15.76 -17.01 21.64
C ARG A 279 -14.71 -16.47 20.69
N PRO A 280 -14.72 -15.17 20.35
CA PRO A 280 -13.66 -14.56 19.55
C PRO A 280 -12.38 -14.50 20.40
N ARG A 281 -11.73 -15.65 20.56
CA ARG A 281 -10.35 -15.72 21.07
C ARG A 281 -9.42 -15.54 19.88
N ALA A 282 -8.23 -15.04 20.13
CA ALA A 282 -7.15 -15.13 19.15
C ALA A 282 -7.08 -16.61 18.69
N LEU A 283 -7.07 -16.83 17.37
CA LEU A 283 -6.92 -18.18 16.84
C LEU A 283 -5.55 -18.72 17.28
N PRO A 284 -5.45 -20.02 17.58
CA PRO A 284 -4.16 -20.60 17.91
C PRO A 284 -3.19 -20.48 16.72
N ALA A 285 -1.93 -20.20 17.01
CA ALA A 285 -0.89 -20.04 15.98
C ALA A 285 -0.69 -21.32 15.15
N ASP A 286 -0.88 -22.47 15.75
CA ASP A 286 -0.83 -23.81 15.18
C ASP A 286 -2.20 -24.31 14.69
N GLY A 287 -3.23 -23.46 14.74
CA GLY A 287 -4.57 -23.76 14.29
C GLY A 287 -4.65 -24.10 12.80
N MET A 288 -5.69 -24.83 12.44
CA MET A 288 -5.91 -25.28 11.06
C MET A 288 -6.05 -24.12 10.09
N PHE A 289 -6.72 -23.03 10.50
CA PHE A 289 -6.87 -21.82 9.67
C PHE A 289 -5.51 -21.19 9.37
N CYS A 290 -4.69 -20.92 10.40
CA CYS A 290 -3.39 -20.28 10.24
C CYS A 290 -2.46 -21.11 9.35
N ARG A 291 -2.42 -22.42 9.57
CA ARG A 291 -1.63 -23.35 8.76
C ARG A 291 -2.09 -23.37 7.30
N ARG A 292 -3.40 -23.53 7.09
CA ARG A 292 -3.96 -23.58 5.73
C ARG A 292 -3.80 -22.27 4.96
N LEU A 293 -3.92 -21.13 5.66
CA LEU A 293 -3.66 -19.83 5.05
C LEU A 293 -2.19 -19.70 4.64
N GLY A 294 -1.27 -20.06 5.52
CA GLY A 294 0.17 -20.05 5.23
C GLY A 294 0.54 -20.93 4.03
N GLU A 295 -0.03 -22.14 3.94
CA GLU A 295 0.14 -23.06 2.79
C GLU A 295 -0.37 -22.41 1.48
N ARG A 296 -1.58 -21.83 1.50
CA ARG A 296 -2.17 -21.20 0.29
C ARG A 296 -1.40 -19.99 -0.19
N VAL A 297 -0.85 -19.24 0.73
CA VAL A 297 -0.03 -18.06 0.42
C VAL A 297 1.40 -18.48 0.03
N GLY A 298 1.81 -19.72 0.30
CA GLY A 298 3.17 -20.20 0.11
C GLY A 298 4.16 -19.65 1.15
N ARG A 299 3.65 -19.37 2.35
CA ARG A 299 4.40 -18.79 3.48
C ARG A 299 3.95 -19.42 4.79
N ALA A 300 4.40 -20.63 5.05
CA ALA A 300 4.00 -21.38 6.27
C ALA A 300 4.22 -20.58 7.57
N TRP A 301 5.25 -19.71 7.61
CA TRP A 301 5.54 -18.86 8.75
C TRP A 301 4.55 -17.71 8.97
N LEU A 302 3.68 -17.36 8.00
CA LEU A 302 2.65 -16.34 8.17
C LEU A 302 1.54 -16.78 9.14
N GLY A 303 1.30 -18.07 9.29
CA GLY A 303 0.30 -18.59 10.22
C GLY A 303 0.49 -18.07 11.64
N PRO A 304 1.67 -18.24 12.27
CA PRO A 304 1.97 -17.68 13.59
C PRO A 304 1.80 -16.17 13.70
N LEU A 305 2.12 -15.38 12.66
CA LEU A 305 1.89 -13.94 12.66
C LEU A 305 0.43 -13.57 12.80
N VAL A 306 -0.45 -14.29 12.12
CA VAL A 306 -1.89 -14.05 12.17
C VAL A 306 -2.43 -14.20 13.59
N ALA A 307 -1.95 -15.17 14.33
CA ALA A 307 -2.39 -15.42 15.71
C ALA A 307 -1.97 -14.31 16.69
N THR A 308 -0.87 -13.63 16.41
CA THR A 308 -0.31 -12.57 17.28
C THR A 308 -0.71 -11.16 16.86
N ASP A 309 -1.29 -10.99 15.69
CA ASP A 309 -1.72 -9.68 15.17
C ASP A 309 -3.07 -9.24 15.74
N HIS A 310 -3.09 -8.96 17.03
CA HIS A 310 -4.29 -8.48 17.72
C HIS A 310 -4.77 -7.15 17.11
N GLY A 311 -6.02 -7.15 16.63
CA GLY A 311 -6.65 -5.96 16.06
C GLY A 311 -6.34 -5.68 14.59
N GLY A 312 -5.61 -6.55 13.91
CA GLY A 312 -5.33 -6.42 12.48
C GLY A 312 -6.55 -6.66 11.57
N PRO A 313 -6.43 -6.35 10.25
CA PRO A 313 -7.55 -6.45 9.31
C PRO A 313 -8.06 -7.90 9.17
N LEU A 314 -7.19 -8.89 9.28
CA LEU A 314 -7.58 -10.30 9.20
C LEU A 314 -8.39 -10.72 10.43
N ILE A 315 -8.03 -10.26 11.63
CA ILE A 315 -8.80 -10.50 12.87
C ILE A 315 -10.20 -9.88 12.77
N ALA A 316 -10.30 -8.70 12.16
CA ALA A 316 -11.61 -8.06 11.92
C ALA A 316 -12.50 -8.93 11.01
N TRP A 317 -11.92 -9.47 9.93
CA TRP A 317 -12.60 -10.40 9.02
C TRP A 317 -13.06 -11.69 9.75
N MET A 318 -12.17 -12.32 10.51
CA MET A 318 -12.50 -13.53 11.30
C MET A 318 -13.65 -13.27 12.28
N GLY A 319 -13.61 -12.11 12.95
CA GLY A 319 -14.69 -11.68 13.85
C GLY A 319 -16.04 -11.52 13.13
N ALA A 320 -16.04 -10.96 11.92
CA ALA A 320 -17.25 -10.83 11.11
C ALA A 320 -17.80 -12.19 10.66
N VAL A 321 -16.93 -13.11 10.23
CA VAL A 321 -17.30 -14.49 9.86
C VAL A 321 -17.97 -15.20 11.04
N ILE A 322 -17.39 -15.14 12.24
CA ILE A 322 -17.94 -15.76 13.45
C ILE A 322 -19.31 -15.17 13.80
N ARG A 323 -19.47 -13.83 13.77
CA ARG A 323 -20.76 -13.17 14.06
C ARG A 323 -21.83 -13.58 13.06
N LYS A 324 -21.53 -13.54 11.77
CA LYS A 324 -22.45 -13.95 10.71
C LYS A 324 -22.97 -15.38 10.94
N ARG A 325 -22.09 -16.30 11.31
CA ARG A 325 -22.48 -17.69 11.56
C ARG A 325 -23.38 -17.85 12.80
N ARG A 326 -23.22 -17.01 13.80
CA ARG A 326 -24.05 -17.03 15.02
C ARG A 326 -25.43 -16.42 14.82
N GLY A 327 -25.72 -15.80 13.69
CA GLY A 327 -26.94 -14.99 13.51
C GLY A 327 -27.00 -13.79 14.44
N ALA A 328 -25.90 -13.43 15.09
CA ALA A 328 -25.80 -12.25 15.92
C ALA A 328 -25.72 -11.02 15.04
N GLY A 329 -26.80 -10.25 14.94
CA GLY A 329 -26.79 -8.93 14.34
C GLY A 329 -25.76 -8.05 15.06
N GLY A 330 -24.86 -7.44 14.32
CA GLY A 330 -23.97 -6.41 14.84
C GLY A 330 -24.64 -5.05 14.85
N PRO A 331 -24.03 -4.03 15.46
CA PRO A 331 -24.53 -2.67 15.33
C PRO A 331 -24.56 -2.29 13.84
N PRO A 332 -25.62 -1.59 13.38
CA PRO A 332 -25.80 -1.27 11.97
C PRO A 332 -24.57 -0.54 11.42
N GLY A 333 -24.03 -1.08 10.35
CA GLY A 333 -23.01 -0.45 9.49
C GLY A 333 -21.60 -1.05 9.51
N TYR A 334 -21.19 -1.83 10.49
CA TYR A 334 -19.78 -2.24 10.61
C TYR A 334 -19.54 -3.73 10.71
N ALA A 335 -20.38 -4.41 11.44
CA ALA A 335 -20.07 -5.72 11.97
C ALA A 335 -20.44 -6.87 11.03
N ASP A 336 -21.28 -6.60 10.04
CA ASP A 336 -21.87 -7.63 9.20
C ASP A 336 -21.19 -7.78 7.83
N ASP A 337 -20.34 -6.84 7.50
CA ASP A 337 -19.57 -6.89 6.25
C ASP A 337 -18.13 -7.37 6.48
N PRO A 338 -17.82 -8.62 6.15
CA PRO A 338 -16.48 -9.16 6.34
C PRO A 338 -15.40 -8.47 5.48
N TRP A 339 -15.81 -7.77 4.43
CA TRP A 339 -14.90 -7.12 3.48
C TRP A 339 -14.60 -5.66 3.83
N TRP A 340 -15.11 -5.19 4.95
CA TRP A 340 -14.86 -3.81 5.36
C TRP A 340 -13.48 -3.65 5.99
N VAL A 341 -12.70 -2.69 5.48
CA VAL A 341 -11.37 -2.35 6.00
C VAL A 341 -11.48 -1.06 6.79
N ARG A 342 -11.20 -1.10 8.08
CA ARG A 342 -11.16 0.08 8.95
C ARG A 342 -10.13 1.08 8.45
N ARG A 343 -10.38 2.36 8.73
CA ARG A 343 -9.49 3.44 8.29
C ARG A 343 -8.06 3.26 8.81
N GLU A 344 -7.91 2.82 10.05
CA GLU A 344 -6.62 2.54 10.70
C GLU A 344 -5.86 1.38 10.06
N HIS A 345 -6.55 0.49 9.34
CA HIS A 345 -5.96 -0.65 8.63
C HIS A 345 -5.67 -0.36 7.16
N GLN A 346 -6.08 0.81 6.66
CA GLN A 346 -5.80 1.15 5.28
C GLN A 346 -4.29 1.41 5.11
N PRO A 347 -3.63 0.71 4.18
CA PRO A 347 -2.21 0.92 3.94
C PRO A 347 -1.92 2.36 3.52
N VAL A 348 -0.85 2.91 4.06
CA VAL A 348 -0.35 4.23 3.66
C VAL A 348 0.05 4.20 2.18
N THR A 349 -0.31 5.23 1.43
CA THR A 349 0.03 5.36 0.01
C THR A 349 1.54 5.45 -0.21
N MET A 350 1.99 5.13 -1.41
CA MET A 350 3.42 5.23 -1.76
C MET A 350 3.95 6.65 -1.52
N ALA A 351 3.23 7.67 -1.96
CA ALA A 351 3.58 9.07 -1.73
C ALA A 351 3.63 9.43 -0.24
N GLY A 352 2.70 8.89 0.56
CA GLY A 352 2.72 9.05 2.02
C GLY A 352 3.98 8.47 2.65
N ARG A 353 4.36 7.24 2.26
CA ARG A 353 5.57 6.57 2.75
C ARG A 353 6.85 7.28 2.34
N LEU A 354 6.93 7.76 1.09
CA LEU A 354 8.08 8.52 0.60
C LEU A 354 8.23 9.86 1.34
N ARG A 355 7.13 10.53 1.68
CA ARG A 355 7.17 11.74 2.50
C ARG A 355 7.72 11.49 3.90
N VAL A 356 7.38 10.37 4.51
CA VAL A 356 7.94 9.99 5.81
C VAL A 356 9.45 9.77 5.69
N LEU A 357 9.90 8.98 4.72
CA LEU A 357 11.33 8.76 4.45
C LEU A 357 12.10 10.07 4.19
N GLY A 358 11.49 11.00 3.43
CA GLY A 358 12.08 12.32 3.17
C GLY A 358 12.19 13.20 4.41
N LYS A 359 11.24 13.10 5.34
CA LYS A 359 11.29 13.80 6.64
C LYS A 359 12.37 13.22 7.55
N GLU A 360 12.46 11.89 7.62
CA GLU A 360 13.49 11.20 8.41
C GLU A 360 14.90 11.54 7.92
N LYS A 361 15.10 11.60 6.60
CA LYS A 361 16.39 12.01 6.01
C LYS A 361 16.75 13.49 6.26
N ARG A 362 15.76 14.35 6.52
CA ARG A 362 15.96 15.79 6.74
C ARG A 362 16.02 16.16 8.23
N ALA A 363 15.65 15.25 9.12
CA ALA A 363 15.73 15.51 10.55
C ALA A 363 17.20 15.59 10.97
N PRO A 364 17.66 16.70 11.58
CA PRO A 364 19.00 16.77 12.14
C PRO A 364 19.11 15.68 13.23
N GLY A 365 20.09 14.80 13.09
CA GLY A 365 20.31 13.68 14.01
C GLY A 365 19.50 12.42 13.71
N SER A 366 18.85 12.30 12.54
CA SER A 366 18.30 11.00 12.10
C SER A 366 19.46 10.02 11.94
N GLY A 367 19.69 9.23 12.99
CA GLY A 367 20.71 8.19 13.02
C GLY A 367 20.56 7.26 11.81
N ARG A 368 21.62 6.59 11.45
CA ARG A 368 21.62 5.57 10.40
C ARG A 368 20.42 4.65 10.63
N MET A 369 19.72 4.29 9.54
CA MET A 369 18.62 3.33 9.60
C MET A 369 19.05 2.13 10.48
N TRP A 370 18.20 1.72 11.41
CA TRP A 370 18.48 0.65 12.39
C TRP A 370 19.25 -0.55 11.81
N ARG A 371 18.84 -1.03 10.62
CA ARG A 371 19.50 -2.15 9.95
C ARG A 371 20.89 -1.86 9.40
N ALA A 372 21.13 -0.63 8.99
CA ALA A 372 22.43 -0.20 8.50
C ALA A 372 23.37 0.20 9.64
N ALA A 373 22.80 0.58 10.78
CA ALA A 373 23.52 1.05 11.95
C ALA A 373 23.82 -0.07 12.96
N VAL A 374 22.95 -1.09 13.05
CA VAL A 374 23.07 -2.20 13.99
C VAL A 374 23.56 -3.45 13.27
N PRO A 375 24.68 -4.05 13.69
CA PRO A 375 25.23 -5.28 13.08
C PRO A 375 24.19 -6.42 13.03
N PRO A 376 24.22 -7.28 11.98
CA PRO A 376 23.29 -8.40 11.84
C PRO A 376 23.24 -9.33 13.04
N GLU A 377 24.41 -9.61 13.63
CA GLU A 377 24.56 -10.50 14.77
C GLU A 377 23.84 -9.92 16.00
N GLN A 378 23.98 -8.62 16.23
CA GLN A 378 23.33 -7.95 17.36
C GLN A 378 21.80 -7.91 17.18
N ARG A 379 21.34 -7.71 15.95
CA ARG A 379 19.91 -7.78 15.62
C ARG A 379 19.35 -9.19 15.80
N ALA A 380 20.08 -10.21 15.36
CA ALA A 380 19.70 -11.60 15.54
C ALA A 380 19.63 -11.96 17.03
N GLN A 381 20.57 -11.48 17.84
CA GLN A 381 20.59 -11.69 19.28
C GLN A 381 19.36 -11.06 19.97
N ILE A 382 19.01 -9.81 19.61
CA ILE A 382 17.81 -9.15 20.13
C ILE A 382 16.55 -9.94 19.75
N SER A 383 16.43 -10.33 18.47
CA SER A 383 15.30 -11.15 18.01
C SER A 383 15.19 -12.48 18.76
N SER A 384 16.30 -13.19 18.91
CA SER A 384 16.33 -14.49 19.61
C SER A 384 15.87 -14.38 21.09
N LEU A 385 16.26 -13.31 21.78
CA LEU A 385 15.82 -13.06 23.16
C LEU A 385 14.32 -12.76 23.24
N VAL A 386 13.80 -11.97 22.28
CA VAL A 386 12.35 -11.66 22.21
C VAL A 386 11.55 -12.91 21.86
N ASP A 387 12.01 -13.69 20.90
CA ASP A 387 11.36 -14.94 20.48
C ASP A 387 11.35 -15.95 21.64
N GLY A 388 12.45 -16.08 22.37
CA GLY A 388 12.53 -16.92 23.55
C GLY A 388 11.57 -16.50 24.67
N ALA A 389 11.44 -15.20 24.93
CA ALA A 389 10.47 -14.68 25.87
C ALA A 389 9.02 -14.95 25.43
N GLN A 390 8.75 -14.79 24.15
CA GLN A 390 7.43 -15.06 23.57
C GLN A 390 7.08 -16.54 23.68
N GLU A 391 8.00 -17.44 23.38
CA GLU A 391 7.81 -18.88 23.51
C GLU A 391 7.46 -19.29 24.94
N GLN A 392 8.19 -18.75 25.92
CA GLN A 392 7.89 -18.97 27.35
C GLN A 392 6.49 -18.46 27.74
N LEU A 393 6.11 -17.26 27.27
CA LEU A 393 4.78 -16.69 27.55
C LEU A 393 3.64 -17.48 26.90
N ILE A 394 3.88 -18.16 25.76
CA ILE A 394 2.91 -19.04 25.12
C ILE A 394 2.63 -20.25 26.02
N GLN A 395 3.65 -20.80 26.70
CA GLN A 395 3.49 -21.94 27.63
C GLN A 395 2.56 -21.61 28.82
N LEU A 396 2.46 -20.33 29.24
CA LEU A 396 1.50 -19.92 30.28
C LEU A 396 0.04 -20.23 29.94
N ARG A 397 -0.30 -20.28 28.67
CA ARG A 397 -1.69 -20.52 28.23
C ARG A 397 -2.13 -21.98 28.43
N GLY A 398 -1.18 -22.91 28.52
CA GLY A 398 -1.45 -24.33 28.75
C GLY A 398 -1.42 -24.76 30.22
N ALA A 399 -0.85 -23.96 31.10
CA ALA A 399 -0.56 -24.32 32.48
C ALA A 399 -1.74 -24.06 33.43
N GLN A 400 -2.91 -24.71 33.16
CA GLN A 400 -4.12 -24.51 34.00
C GLN A 400 -4.56 -25.77 34.75
N THR A 401 -3.77 -26.85 34.71
CA THR A 401 -4.12 -28.15 35.34
C THR A 401 -3.11 -28.49 36.43
N GLY A 402 -3.57 -28.71 37.65
CA GLY A 402 -2.75 -29.05 38.83
C GLY A 402 -3.23 -28.39 40.11
N SER A 403 -2.52 -28.59 41.20
CA SER A 403 -2.81 -27.89 42.46
C SER A 403 -2.52 -26.37 42.28
N SER A 404 -3.20 -25.54 43.07
CA SER A 404 -2.97 -24.09 43.01
C SER A 404 -1.51 -23.68 43.30
N ALA A 405 -0.84 -24.44 44.17
CA ALA A 405 0.58 -24.22 44.51
C ALA A 405 1.49 -24.53 43.31
N ASP A 406 1.31 -25.72 42.67
CA ASP A 406 2.13 -26.13 41.53
C ASP A 406 1.93 -25.19 40.34
N VAL A 407 0.67 -24.82 40.03
CA VAL A 407 0.35 -23.88 38.96
C VAL A 407 0.97 -22.51 39.23
N SER A 408 0.85 -21.98 40.47
CA SER A 408 1.43 -20.71 40.83
C SER A 408 2.95 -20.70 40.71
N GLN A 409 3.62 -21.74 41.21
CA GLN A 409 5.08 -21.91 41.12
C GLN A 409 5.52 -21.96 39.65
N HIS A 410 4.81 -22.72 38.82
CA HIS A 410 5.12 -22.83 37.39
C HIS A 410 4.93 -21.49 36.64
N LEU A 411 3.81 -20.80 36.89
CA LEU A 411 3.54 -19.50 36.32
C LEU A 411 4.58 -18.45 36.71
N LEU A 412 4.94 -18.37 38.00
CA LEU A 412 5.94 -17.43 38.50
C LEU A 412 7.31 -17.69 37.87
N ARG A 413 7.70 -18.95 37.71
CA ARG A 413 8.98 -19.31 37.07
C ARG A 413 9.02 -18.89 35.61
N ILE A 414 7.95 -19.14 34.81
CA ILE A 414 7.87 -18.75 33.41
C ILE A 414 7.89 -17.22 33.27
N LEU A 415 7.12 -16.51 34.10
CA LEU A 415 7.08 -15.05 34.08
C LEU A 415 8.43 -14.43 34.42
N SER A 416 9.10 -14.95 35.46
CA SER A 416 10.43 -14.48 35.83
C SER A 416 11.45 -14.70 34.71
N HIS A 417 11.47 -15.90 34.13
CA HIS A 417 12.39 -16.21 33.03
C HIS A 417 12.10 -15.34 31.77
N SER A 418 10.83 -15.11 31.46
CA SER A 418 10.45 -14.23 30.34
C SER A 418 10.86 -12.78 30.62
N ALA A 419 10.73 -12.31 31.86
CA ALA A 419 11.16 -10.98 32.26
C ALA A 419 12.68 -10.81 32.09
N ASP A 420 13.48 -11.79 32.50
CA ASP A 420 14.94 -11.79 32.33
C ASP A 420 15.34 -11.72 30.85
N LEU A 421 14.66 -12.44 29.97
CA LEU A 421 14.91 -12.41 28.52
C LEU A 421 14.53 -11.05 27.92
N ILE A 422 13.42 -10.48 28.35
CA ILE A 422 12.97 -9.15 27.88
C ILE A 422 13.95 -8.07 28.37
N GLU A 423 14.41 -8.15 29.61
CA GLU A 423 15.40 -7.22 30.16
C GLU A 423 16.72 -7.27 29.38
N LYS A 424 17.22 -8.47 29.09
CA LYS A 424 18.41 -8.63 28.24
C LYS A 424 18.21 -8.07 26.84
N ALA A 425 17.03 -8.33 26.22
CA ALA A 425 16.70 -7.78 24.91
C ALA A 425 16.66 -6.24 24.95
N LEU A 426 16.11 -5.66 26.03
CA LEU A 426 16.08 -4.21 26.23
C LEU A 426 17.50 -3.65 26.35
N GLN A 427 18.38 -4.26 27.14
CA GLN A 427 19.78 -3.84 27.29
C GLN A 427 20.51 -3.85 25.95
N HIS A 428 20.40 -4.94 25.17
CA HIS A 428 21.00 -5.02 23.83
C HIS A 428 20.43 -3.96 22.88
N THR A 429 19.12 -3.69 22.98
CA THR A 429 18.46 -2.67 22.13
C THR A 429 18.94 -1.26 22.49
N VAL A 430 19.10 -0.95 23.77
CA VAL A 430 19.62 0.34 24.24
C VAL A 430 21.03 0.57 23.72
N VAL A 431 21.93 -0.39 23.89
CA VAL A 431 23.32 -0.29 23.38
C VAL A 431 23.33 -0.15 21.86
N ALA A 432 22.51 -0.94 21.16
CA ALA A 432 22.39 -0.85 19.70
C ALA A 432 21.87 0.51 19.24
N ALA A 433 20.89 1.10 19.94
CA ALA A 433 20.33 2.42 19.61
C ALA A 433 21.37 3.54 19.77
N VAL A 434 22.12 3.53 20.86
CA VAL A 434 23.21 4.51 21.09
C VAL A 434 24.29 4.37 20.02
N ASN A 435 24.73 3.16 19.74
CA ASN A 435 25.71 2.90 18.69
C ASN A 435 25.21 3.28 17.28
N ALA A 436 23.88 3.26 17.08
CA ALA A 436 23.24 3.73 15.86
C ALA A 436 23.13 5.26 15.77
N GLY A 437 23.55 5.99 16.81
CA GLY A 437 23.52 7.45 16.85
C GLY A 437 22.21 8.06 17.37
N VAL A 438 21.38 7.27 18.06
CA VAL A 438 20.20 7.79 18.77
C VAL A 438 20.68 8.54 20.01
N PRO A 439 20.22 9.79 20.27
CA PRO A 439 20.62 10.54 21.44
C PRO A 439 20.33 9.77 22.75
N PRO A 440 21.32 9.63 23.67
CA PRO A 440 21.12 8.85 24.89
C PRO A 440 19.92 9.27 25.72
N GLN A 441 19.59 10.55 25.77
CA GLN A 441 18.43 11.10 26.48
C GLN A 441 17.11 10.57 25.94
N ASP A 442 17.01 10.38 24.62
CA ASP A 442 15.82 9.81 23.97
C ASP A 442 15.72 8.31 24.27
N VAL A 443 16.86 7.61 24.26
CA VAL A 443 16.91 6.18 24.57
C VAL A 443 16.46 5.94 26.01
N VAL A 444 16.95 6.71 26.97
CA VAL A 444 16.54 6.62 28.39
C VAL A 444 15.06 6.89 28.56
N ARG A 445 14.54 7.95 27.91
CA ARG A 445 13.12 8.30 27.94
C ARG A 445 12.23 7.19 27.38
N TRP A 446 12.61 6.61 26.24
CA TRP A 446 11.81 5.57 25.57
C TRP A 446 11.88 4.23 26.27
N ALA A 447 13.06 3.84 26.74
CA ALA A 447 13.28 2.59 27.45
C ALA A 447 12.69 2.59 28.86
N LYS A 448 12.29 3.76 29.40
CA LYS A 448 11.80 3.92 30.78
C LYS A 448 12.73 3.21 31.80
N LEU A 449 14.03 3.33 31.58
CA LEU A 449 15.01 2.67 32.43
C LEU A 449 14.88 3.16 33.86
N PRO A 450 14.81 2.24 34.84
CA PRO A 450 14.92 2.63 36.22
C PRO A 450 16.32 3.22 36.51
N PRO A 451 16.47 4.06 37.54
CA PRO A 451 17.78 4.52 37.99
C PRO A 451 18.69 3.31 38.27
N GLY A 452 19.86 3.29 37.66
CA GLY A 452 20.79 2.18 37.82
C GLY A 452 21.97 2.23 36.85
N PRO A 453 22.88 1.24 36.89
CA PRO A 453 24.15 1.27 36.17
C PRO A 453 24.09 1.58 34.68
N LEU A 454 23.03 1.09 34.00
CA LEU A 454 22.85 1.34 32.58
C LEU A 454 22.44 2.79 32.30
N ALA A 455 21.55 3.36 33.12
CA ALA A 455 21.15 4.76 33.00
C ALA A 455 22.33 5.69 33.33
N ASP A 456 23.15 5.33 34.35
CA ASP A 456 24.34 6.07 34.74
C ASP A 456 25.44 6.00 33.67
N ALA A 457 25.65 4.82 33.04
CA ALA A 457 26.59 4.66 31.93
C ALA A 457 26.18 5.47 30.70
N LEU A 458 24.89 5.52 30.39
CA LEU A 458 24.34 6.32 29.27
C LEU A 458 24.51 7.82 29.53
N LYS A 459 24.32 8.26 30.77
CA LYS A 459 24.53 9.65 31.20
C LYS A 459 26.01 10.04 31.14
N ALA A 460 26.91 9.18 31.63
CA ALA A 460 28.35 9.39 31.51
C ALA A 460 28.84 9.47 30.05
N TYR A 461 28.24 8.68 29.15
CA TYR A 461 28.54 8.74 27.73
C TYR A 461 28.07 10.07 27.08
N GLN A 462 26.97 10.62 27.54
CA GLN A 462 26.49 11.93 27.11
C GLN A 462 27.40 13.06 27.56
N ASP A 463 27.79 13.05 28.85
CA ASP A 463 28.67 14.07 29.45
C ASP A 463 30.05 14.08 28.79
N ALA A 464 30.51 12.93 28.28
CA ALA A 464 31.79 12.81 27.56
C ALA A 464 31.75 13.28 26.11
N GLY A 465 30.54 13.40 25.52
CA GLY A 465 30.34 13.83 24.13
C GLY A 465 30.12 15.35 23.97
N ASP A 466 29.81 16.05 25.04
CA ASP A 466 29.57 17.50 25.08
C ASP A 466 30.84 18.33 25.46
N GLY A 467 31.99 17.69 25.67
CA GLY A 467 33.30 18.30 25.89
C GLY A 467 34.21 18.16 24.66
#